data_009ac5714d70a55141db8342e90bafdc
#
_entry.id   009ac5714d70a55141db8342e90bafdc
#
_cell.length_a   1.000
_cell.length_b   1.000
_cell.length_c   1.000
_cell.angle_alpha   90.00
_cell.angle_beta   90.00
_cell.angle_gamma   90.00
#
_symmetry.space_group_name_H-M   'P 1'
#
loop_
_entity.id
_entity.type
_entity.pdbx_description
1 polymer ?
#
loop_
_entity_poly.entity_id
_entity_poly.type
_entity_poly.pdbx_seq_one_letter_code
_entity_poly.pdbx_strand_id
1 'polypeptide(L)'
;MGIAKLLGKREVVAVGADRTVREVVALLAEHRIGAVPVLEGAEVVGIFSERDMIHALVERGAGALDLTVAERMTSPAITVDPGASVLGALSLMTQRRIRHLPVIDDGRLVGFVSIGDLVKYRIDGIEAEANAMREYIQQA
;
A
#
# COMPACT_ATOMS: atom_id res chain seq x y z
N MET A 1 -6.92 17.54 -1.93
CA MET A 1 -7.36 16.56 -0.94
C MET A 1 -6.26 15.54 -0.66
N GLY A 2 -5.97 15.36 0.63
CA GLY A 2 -4.87 14.52 1.05
C GLY A 2 -5.25 13.06 1.28
N ILE A 3 -4.24 12.22 1.30
CA ILE A 3 -4.35 10.79 1.58
C ILE A 3 -4.96 10.52 2.95
N ALA A 4 -4.79 11.44 3.92
CA ALA A 4 -5.32 11.29 5.27
C ALA A 4 -6.81 10.92 5.29
N LYS A 5 -7.59 11.42 4.36
CA LYS A 5 -9.02 11.13 4.27
C LYS A 5 -9.33 9.69 3.88
N LEU A 6 -8.37 9.01 3.24
CA LEU A 6 -8.52 7.61 2.83
C LEU A 6 -8.24 6.64 3.95
N LEU A 7 -7.47 7.05 4.95
CA LEU A 7 -6.93 6.12 5.94
C LEU A 7 -8.00 5.54 6.87
N GLY A 8 -9.02 6.33 7.18
CA GLY A 8 -10.10 5.86 8.05
C GLY A 8 -9.61 5.28 9.36
N LYS A 9 -10.39 4.34 9.90
CA LYS A 9 -10.05 3.62 11.14
C LYS A 9 -9.53 2.21 10.88
N ARG A 10 -9.12 1.89 9.67
CA ARG A 10 -8.59 0.55 9.35
C ARG A 10 -7.26 0.35 10.04
N GLU A 11 -7.11 -0.81 10.66
CA GLU A 11 -5.80 -1.24 11.13
C GLU A 11 -4.95 -1.62 9.92
N VAL A 12 -3.68 -1.23 9.97
CA VAL A 12 -2.73 -1.61 8.93
C VAL A 12 -2.22 -3.00 9.22
N VAL A 13 -2.35 -3.89 8.24
CA VAL A 13 -1.75 -5.23 8.31
C VAL A 13 -0.27 -5.08 8.00
N ALA A 14 0.59 -5.29 8.98
CA ALA A 14 2.03 -5.18 8.85
C ALA A 14 2.70 -6.42 9.44
N VAL A 15 3.92 -6.69 9.04
CA VAL A 15 4.68 -7.86 9.51
C VAL A 15 6.07 -7.46 9.97
N GLY A 16 6.63 -8.23 10.92
CA GLY A 16 8.02 -8.05 11.33
C GLY A 16 8.98 -8.61 10.29
N ALA A 17 10.16 -8.02 10.21
CA ALA A 17 11.19 -8.40 9.24
C ALA A 17 11.68 -9.85 9.41
N ASP A 18 11.53 -10.42 10.59
CA ASP A 18 11.96 -11.78 10.92
C ASP A 18 10.94 -12.87 10.56
N ARG A 19 9.75 -12.49 10.11
CA ARG A 19 8.71 -13.45 9.70
C ARG A 19 9.13 -14.16 8.42
N THR A 20 8.69 -15.42 8.28
CA THR A 20 9.00 -16.17 7.08
C THR A 20 8.10 -15.78 5.92
N VAL A 21 8.58 -15.99 4.71
CA VAL A 21 7.77 -15.78 3.50
C VAL A 21 6.49 -16.63 3.57
N ARG A 22 6.60 -17.86 4.07
CA ARG A 22 5.44 -18.76 4.26
C ARG A 22 4.35 -18.12 5.11
N GLU A 23 4.73 -17.55 6.27
CA GLU A 23 3.80 -16.91 7.17
C GLU A 23 3.15 -15.68 6.53
N VAL A 24 3.94 -14.89 5.82
CA VAL A 24 3.45 -13.66 5.20
C VAL A 24 2.55 -13.96 4.00
N VAL A 25 2.88 -14.96 3.19
CA VAL A 25 2.02 -15.39 2.09
C VAL A 25 0.65 -15.84 2.59
N ALA A 26 0.62 -16.59 3.71
CA ALA A 26 -0.63 -16.99 4.33
C ALA A 26 -1.45 -15.79 4.79
N LEU A 27 -0.77 -14.78 5.35
CA LEU A 27 -1.40 -13.55 5.80
C LEU A 27 -2.01 -12.76 4.63
N LEU A 28 -1.27 -12.65 3.51
CA LEU A 28 -1.77 -11.98 2.30
C LEU A 28 -3.04 -12.67 1.79
N ALA A 29 -3.03 -14.00 1.76
CA ALA A 29 -4.18 -14.77 1.30
C ALA A 29 -5.38 -14.59 2.23
N GLU A 30 -5.17 -14.64 3.54
CA GLU A 30 -6.21 -14.47 4.54
C GLU A 30 -6.90 -13.11 4.44
N HIS A 31 -6.13 -12.06 4.29
CA HIS A 31 -6.64 -10.69 4.20
C HIS A 31 -7.01 -10.26 2.77
N ARG A 32 -6.76 -11.11 1.79
CA ARG A 32 -7.00 -10.82 0.36
C ARG A 32 -6.34 -9.51 -0.08
N ILE A 33 -5.08 -9.36 0.30
CA ILE A 33 -4.26 -8.19 -0.03
C ILE A 33 -3.02 -8.63 -0.79
N GLY A 34 -2.45 -7.71 -1.57
CA GLY A 34 -1.32 -8.02 -2.46
C GLY A 34 0.04 -7.61 -1.92
N ALA A 35 0.09 -6.92 -0.80
CA ALA A 35 1.34 -6.44 -0.21
C ALA A 35 1.15 -6.06 1.25
N VAL A 36 2.25 -6.06 2.00
CA VAL A 36 2.28 -5.59 3.40
C VAL A 36 3.55 -4.79 3.64
N PRO A 37 3.49 -3.76 4.50
CA PRO A 37 4.71 -3.12 4.97
C PRO A 37 5.43 -4.06 5.94
N VAL A 38 6.77 -4.02 5.88
CA VAL A 38 7.66 -4.80 6.73
C VAL A 38 8.29 -3.87 7.75
N LEU A 39 8.17 -4.25 9.02
CA LEU A 39 8.62 -3.42 10.14
C LEU A 39 9.84 -4.04 10.84
N GLU A 40 10.71 -3.17 11.28
CA GLU A 40 11.76 -3.50 12.24
C GLU A 40 11.56 -2.58 13.44
N GLY A 41 11.03 -3.12 14.53
CA GLY A 41 10.50 -2.29 15.60
C GLY A 41 9.29 -1.48 15.10
N ALA A 42 9.35 -0.17 15.22
CA ALA A 42 8.30 0.73 14.73
C ALA A 42 8.60 1.30 13.33
N GLU A 43 9.78 0.99 12.77
CA GLU A 43 10.23 1.54 11.51
C GLU A 43 9.86 0.66 10.33
N VAL A 44 9.33 1.27 9.26
CA VAL A 44 9.06 0.56 7.99
C VAL A 44 10.38 0.43 7.24
N VAL A 45 10.85 -0.81 7.08
CA VAL A 45 12.11 -1.10 6.42
C VAL A 45 11.96 -1.59 4.99
N GLY A 46 10.76 -1.98 4.60
CA GLY A 46 10.51 -2.45 3.24
C GLY A 46 9.05 -2.77 3.02
N ILE A 47 8.77 -3.31 1.85
CA ILE A 47 7.45 -3.80 1.46
C ILE A 47 7.64 -5.19 0.87
N PHE A 48 6.79 -6.13 1.26
CA PHE A 48 6.74 -7.45 0.66
C PHE A 48 5.43 -7.61 -0.10
N SER A 49 5.54 -7.94 -1.40
CA SER A 49 4.40 -8.03 -2.30
C SER A 49 4.31 -9.40 -2.97
N GLU A 50 3.18 -9.67 -3.61
CA GLU A 50 3.00 -10.85 -4.46
C GLU A 50 4.11 -10.97 -5.51
N ARG A 51 4.56 -9.84 -6.05
CA ARG A 51 5.65 -9.82 -7.04
C ARG A 51 6.94 -10.34 -6.41
N ASP A 52 7.26 -9.90 -5.20
CA ASP A 52 8.45 -10.38 -4.48
C ASP A 52 8.37 -11.89 -4.23
N MET A 53 7.18 -12.39 -3.91
CA MET A 53 6.96 -13.83 -3.73
C MET A 53 7.21 -14.58 -5.03
N ILE A 54 6.67 -14.10 -6.15
CA ILE A 54 6.85 -14.74 -7.45
C ILE A 54 8.34 -14.82 -7.80
N HIS A 55 9.07 -13.72 -7.65
CA HIS A 55 10.51 -13.70 -7.92
C HIS A 55 11.27 -14.67 -6.99
N ALA A 56 10.92 -14.71 -5.73
CA ALA A 56 11.56 -15.61 -4.77
C ALA A 56 11.33 -17.08 -5.16
N LEU A 57 10.12 -17.44 -5.58
CA LEU A 57 9.79 -18.80 -6.00
C LEU A 57 10.54 -19.19 -7.28
N VAL A 58 10.69 -18.28 -8.22
CA VAL A 58 11.44 -18.53 -9.46
C VAL A 58 12.91 -18.79 -9.17
N GLU A 59 13.49 -18.02 -8.25
CA GLU A 59 14.93 -18.12 -7.92
C GLU A 59 15.26 -19.29 -7.01
N ARG A 60 14.39 -19.62 -6.05
CA ARG A 60 14.68 -20.56 -4.97
C ARG A 60 13.73 -21.75 -4.91
N GLY A 61 12.70 -21.79 -5.77
CA GLY A 61 11.68 -22.83 -5.69
C GLY A 61 10.95 -22.82 -4.34
N ALA A 62 10.53 -23.97 -3.88
CA ALA A 62 9.78 -24.10 -2.61
C ALA A 62 10.59 -23.64 -1.40
N GLY A 63 11.92 -23.66 -1.47
CA GLY A 63 12.79 -23.18 -0.39
C GLY A 63 12.62 -21.69 -0.07
N ALA A 64 12.07 -20.91 -1.02
CA ALA A 64 11.77 -19.50 -0.79
C ALA A 64 10.84 -19.28 0.40
N LEU A 65 9.93 -20.24 0.66
CA LEU A 65 8.96 -20.11 1.74
C LEU A 65 9.59 -20.12 3.13
N ASP A 66 10.79 -20.65 3.26
CA ASP A 66 11.52 -20.74 4.53
C ASP A 66 12.46 -19.55 4.76
N LEU A 67 12.62 -18.66 3.78
CA LEU A 67 13.38 -17.43 3.93
C LEU A 67 12.58 -16.42 4.75
N THR A 68 13.29 -15.44 5.36
CA THR A 68 12.60 -14.33 6.02
C THR A 68 12.14 -13.31 4.97
N VAL A 69 11.11 -12.54 5.31
CA VAL A 69 10.66 -11.47 4.39
C VAL A 69 11.71 -10.39 4.24
N ALA A 70 12.56 -10.18 5.26
CA ALA A 70 13.68 -9.24 5.17
C ALA A 70 14.63 -9.59 4.03
N GLU A 71 14.82 -10.87 3.74
CA GLU A 71 15.71 -11.33 2.67
C GLU A 71 15.12 -11.13 1.28
N ARG A 72 13.80 -10.98 1.18
CA ARG A 72 13.12 -10.93 -0.12
C ARG A 72 12.28 -9.68 -0.35
N MET A 73 12.08 -8.85 0.66
CA MET A 73 11.32 -7.60 0.53
C MET A 73 11.99 -6.61 -0.42
N THR A 74 11.20 -5.67 -0.93
CA THR A 74 11.72 -4.51 -1.64
C THR A 74 12.08 -3.45 -0.60
N SER A 75 13.32 -3.00 -0.59
CA SER A 75 13.86 -2.07 0.40
C SER A 75 14.83 -1.09 -0.27
N PRO A 76 14.92 0.18 0.18
CA PRO A 76 14.05 0.79 1.18
C PRO A 76 12.62 1.00 0.68
N ALA A 77 11.68 1.13 1.60
CA ALA A 77 10.30 1.43 1.24
C ALA A 77 10.17 2.90 0.81
N ILE A 78 9.40 3.13 -0.25
CA ILE A 78 9.03 4.47 -0.66
C ILE A 78 7.77 4.80 0.11
N THR A 79 7.77 5.90 0.86
CA THR A 79 6.69 6.28 1.76
C THR A 79 6.15 7.66 1.42
N VAL A 80 4.96 7.95 1.93
CA VAL A 80 4.35 9.28 1.84
C VAL A 80 3.84 9.70 3.21
N ASP A 81 3.64 11.00 3.41
CA ASP A 81 3.01 11.49 4.63
C ASP A 81 1.49 11.68 4.41
N PRO A 82 0.70 11.82 5.50
CA PRO A 82 -0.76 11.96 5.37
C PRO A 82 -1.21 13.20 4.59
N GLY A 83 -0.36 14.22 4.50
CA GLY A 83 -0.65 15.43 3.74
C GLY A 83 -0.45 15.31 2.24
N ALA A 84 0.12 14.19 1.76
CA ALA A 84 0.33 13.99 0.34
C ALA A 84 -1.00 13.97 -0.42
N SER A 85 -1.01 14.54 -1.63
CA SER A 85 -2.20 14.53 -2.46
C SER A 85 -2.39 13.16 -3.11
N VAL A 86 -3.64 12.83 -3.42
CA VAL A 86 -3.97 11.58 -4.12
C VAL A 86 -3.30 11.54 -5.50
N LEU A 87 -3.34 12.65 -6.24
CA LEU A 87 -2.69 12.72 -7.56
C LEU A 87 -1.18 12.62 -7.46
N GLY A 88 -0.58 13.24 -6.44
CA GLY A 88 0.86 13.11 -6.19
C GLY A 88 1.28 11.68 -5.88
N ALA A 89 0.49 10.98 -5.08
CA ALA A 89 0.74 9.58 -4.76
C ALA A 89 0.59 8.68 -6.00
N LEU A 90 -0.44 8.90 -6.81
CA LEU A 90 -0.61 8.16 -8.07
C LEU A 90 0.56 8.39 -9.03
N SER A 91 1.02 9.64 -9.12
CA SER A 91 2.19 9.98 -9.93
C SER A 91 3.44 9.24 -9.46
N LEU A 92 3.66 9.22 -8.14
CA LEU A 92 4.79 8.51 -7.54
C LEU A 92 4.73 7.01 -7.83
N MET A 93 3.56 6.40 -7.68
CA MET A 93 3.36 4.98 -8.00
C MET A 93 3.68 4.68 -9.47
N THR A 94 3.24 5.55 -10.36
CA THR A 94 3.47 5.41 -11.80
C THR A 94 4.96 5.52 -12.12
N GLN A 95 5.64 6.53 -11.60
CA GLN A 95 7.06 6.76 -11.83
C GLN A 95 7.92 5.63 -11.30
N ARG A 96 7.58 5.11 -10.14
CA ARG A 96 8.35 4.06 -9.46
C ARG A 96 7.88 2.66 -9.77
N ARG A 97 6.78 2.52 -10.53
CA ARG A 97 6.17 1.22 -10.87
C ARG A 97 5.84 0.40 -9.63
N ILE A 98 5.29 1.05 -8.64
CA ILE A 98 4.83 0.43 -7.39
C ILE A 98 3.34 0.65 -7.24
N ARG A 99 2.67 -0.23 -6.51
CA ARG A 99 1.21 -0.21 -6.35
C ARG A 99 0.76 0.02 -4.92
N HIS A 100 1.69 0.19 -4.01
CA HIS A 100 1.42 0.34 -2.59
C HIS A 100 2.37 1.35 -1.99
N LEU A 101 1.85 2.18 -1.08
CA LEU A 101 2.64 3.18 -0.36
C LEU A 101 2.29 3.13 1.12
N PRO A 102 3.28 2.90 1.99
CA PRO A 102 3.12 3.14 3.41
C PRO A 102 2.96 4.63 3.67
N VAL A 103 2.05 4.97 4.56
CA VAL A 103 1.82 6.35 4.99
C VAL A 103 2.45 6.50 6.37
N ILE A 104 3.40 7.39 6.49
CA ILE A 104 4.18 7.61 7.70
C ILE A 104 3.86 9.00 8.25
N ASP A 105 3.53 9.06 9.51
CA ASP A 105 3.31 10.30 10.24
C ASP A 105 4.16 10.29 11.51
N ASP A 106 5.04 11.27 11.63
CA ASP A 106 5.95 11.39 12.78
C ASP A 106 6.71 10.08 13.06
N GLY A 107 7.25 9.47 11.99
CA GLY A 107 8.03 8.23 12.08
C GLY A 107 7.21 6.97 12.29
N ARG A 108 5.88 7.06 12.33
CA ARG A 108 5.01 5.91 12.58
C ARG A 108 4.16 5.56 11.38
N LEU A 109 3.97 4.28 11.17
CA LEU A 109 3.08 3.78 10.13
C LEU A 109 1.63 4.04 10.54
N VAL A 110 0.94 4.91 9.80
CA VAL A 110 -0.45 5.26 10.06
C VAL A 110 -1.41 4.75 8.99
N GLY A 111 -0.88 4.27 7.88
CA GLY A 111 -1.72 3.74 6.81
C GLY A 111 -0.90 3.02 5.76
N PHE A 112 -1.61 2.31 4.89
CA PHE A 112 -1.01 1.63 3.75
C PHE A 112 -2.03 1.69 2.62
N VAL A 113 -1.70 2.41 1.55
CA VAL A 113 -2.64 2.64 0.45
C VAL A 113 -2.21 1.92 -0.80
N SER A 114 -3.18 1.33 -1.49
CA SER A 114 -2.97 0.69 -2.78
C SER A 114 -3.35 1.63 -3.92
N ILE A 115 -2.87 1.33 -5.13
CA ILE A 115 -3.29 2.07 -6.31
C ILE A 115 -4.82 1.98 -6.50
N GLY A 116 -5.43 0.83 -6.18
CA GLY A 116 -6.88 0.67 -6.24
C GLY A 116 -7.62 1.60 -5.31
N ASP A 117 -7.12 1.78 -4.08
CA ASP A 117 -7.69 2.71 -3.10
C ASP A 117 -7.68 4.14 -3.63
N LEU A 118 -6.56 4.56 -4.20
CA LEU A 118 -6.39 5.92 -4.71
C LEU A 118 -7.26 6.17 -5.95
N VAL A 119 -7.32 5.21 -6.86
CA VAL A 119 -8.14 5.31 -8.07
C VAL A 119 -9.63 5.40 -7.70
N LYS A 120 -10.08 4.55 -6.80
CA LYS A 120 -11.47 4.58 -6.34
C LYS A 120 -11.82 5.93 -5.72
N TYR A 121 -10.96 6.43 -4.86
CA TYR A 121 -11.17 7.74 -4.22
C TYR A 121 -11.27 8.87 -5.27
N ARG A 122 -10.40 8.84 -6.27
CA ARG A 122 -10.41 9.85 -7.34
C ARG A 122 -11.67 9.77 -8.19
N ILE A 123 -12.11 8.55 -8.54
CA ILE A 123 -13.33 8.35 -9.31
C ILE A 123 -14.56 8.84 -8.51
N ASP A 124 -14.66 8.47 -7.23
CA ASP A 124 -15.75 8.93 -6.36
C ASP A 124 -15.78 10.46 -6.29
N GLY A 125 -14.62 11.10 -6.20
CA GLY A 125 -14.52 12.56 -6.20
C GLY A 125 -15.02 13.19 -7.50
N ILE A 126 -14.67 12.62 -8.64
CA ILE A 126 -15.11 13.10 -9.96
C ILE A 126 -16.63 12.95 -10.09
N GLU A 127 -17.19 11.82 -9.66
CA GLU A 127 -18.64 11.60 -9.69
C GLU A 127 -19.39 12.59 -8.82
N ALA A 128 -18.88 12.87 -7.62
CA ALA A 128 -19.48 13.85 -6.72
C ALA A 128 -19.47 15.26 -7.35
N GLU A 129 -18.35 15.65 -7.97
CA GLU A 129 -18.25 16.93 -8.68
C GLU A 129 -19.24 17.01 -9.84
N ALA A 130 -19.37 15.94 -10.63
CA ALA A 130 -20.31 15.89 -11.75
C ALA A 130 -21.77 15.98 -11.28
N ASN A 131 -22.12 15.28 -10.20
CA ASN A 131 -23.46 15.34 -9.63
C ASN A 131 -23.79 16.73 -9.08
N ALA A 132 -22.86 17.35 -8.39
CA ALA A 132 -23.00 18.72 -7.88
C ALA A 132 -23.23 19.71 -9.02
N MET A 133 -22.51 19.57 -10.12
CA MET A 133 -22.67 20.42 -11.30
C MET A 133 -24.05 20.22 -11.95
N ARG A 134 -24.53 18.99 -12.05
CA ARG A 134 -25.86 18.69 -12.59
C ARG A 134 -26.95 19.33 -11.74
N GLU A 135 -26.87 19.21 -10.43
CA GLU A 135 -27.82 19.85 -9.51
C GLU A 135 -27.82 21.35 -9.65
N TYR A 136 -26.64 21.96 -9.76
CA TYR A 136 -26.51 23.40 -9.98
C TYR A 136 -27.19 23.83 -11.27
N ILE A 137 -26.99 23.11 -12.36
CA ILE A 137 -27.59 23.40 -13.65
C ILE A 137 -29.13 23.26 -13.58
N GLN A 138 -29.63 22.23 -12.89
CA GLN A 138 -31.08 22.02 -12.76
C GLN A 138 -31.75 23.10 -11.91
N GLN A 139 -31.04 23.71 -10.99
CA GLN A 139 -31.57 24.77 -10.13
C GLN A 139 -31.50 26.15 -10.76
N ALA A 140 -30.76 26.31 -11.84
CA ALA A 140 -30.62 27.57 -12.56
C ALA A 140 -31.84 27.83 -13.51
#